data_f9279d5877dd6790e8a830756d6d2b22
#
_entry.id   f9279d5877dd6790e8a830756d6d2b22
#
_cell.length_a   1.000
_cell.length_b   1.000
_cell.length_c   1.000
_cell.angle_alpha   90.00
_cell.angle_beta   90.00
_cell.angle_gamma   90.00
#
_symmetry.space_group_name_H-M   'P 1'
#
loop_
_entity.id
_entity.type
_entity.pdbx_description
1 polymer ?
#
loop_
_entity_poly.entity_id
_entity_poly.type
_entity_poly.pdbx_seq_one_letter_code
_entity_poly.pdbx_strand_id
1 'polypeptide(L)'
;DARAYHGRLEPSERISIENDLLDNKLKVVIATSALGMGFDKPDLGFLIHLGIPKTMTDYYQQIGRAGRQLENADCILLSLPDDDDINDYFIKSKIPEQPISDLLLKAIPATPKEVLQKDIKVDKEKAPKGKHRRALSRLEADEYIVQNANGSYSRTKPANDYDMATVQPLIERATNQYVEMKRFLLTDQCLMTTLLKHFGQESSAEFNCNKCSNCNEGS
;
A
#
# COMPACT_ATOMS: atom_id res chain seq x y z
N ASP A 1 2.22 26.17 10.55
CA ASP A 1 0.92 25.51 10.66
C ASP A 1 1.00 24.16 9.97
N ALA A 2 0.58 23.09 10.68
CA ALA A 2 0.54 21.74 10.19
C ALA A 2 -0.85 21.12 10.39
N ARG A 3 -1.29 20.24 9.47
CA ARG A 3 -2.54 19.49 9.59
C ARG A 3 -2.34 18.02 9.29
N ALA A 4 -3.13 17.17 9.95
CA ALA A 4 -3.17 15.73 9.67
C ALA A 4 -4.12 15.43 8.51
N TYR A 5 -3.72 14.49 7.63
CA TYR A 5 -4.52 14.05 6.50
C TYR A 5 -4.58 12.51 6.44
N HIS A 6 -5.77 11.94 6.54
CA HIS A 6 -5.97 10.50 6.54
C HIS A 6 -7.33 10.11 5.97
N GLY A 7 -7.50 8.85 5.61
CA GLY A 7 -8.70 8.34 4.97
C GLY A 7 -9.98 8.34 5.80
N ARG A 8 -9.90 8.67 7.12
CA ARG A 8 -11.07 8.78 8.00
C ARG A 8 -11.62 10.20 8.11
N LEU A 9 -10.95 11.19 7.51
CA LEU A 9 -11.47 12.55 7.43
C LEU A 9 -12.67 12.60 6.47
N GLU A 10 -13.60 13.49 6.77
CA GLU A 10 -14.71 13.77 5.88
C GLU A 10 -14.20 14.31 4.52
N PRO A 11 -14.88 14.02 3.41
CA PRO A 11 -14.44 14.48 2.08
C PRO A 11 -14.22 15.99 2.00
N SER A 12 -15.08 16.79 2.64
CA SER A 12 -14.96 18.26 2.68
C SER A 12 -13.72 18.74 3.42
N GLU A 13 -13.35 18.06 4.53
CA GLU A 13 -12.12 18.36 5.27
C GLU A 13 -10.88 18.06 4.45
N ARG A 14 -10.87 16.93 3.73
CA ARG A 14 -9.75 16.56 2.85
C ARG A 14 -9.53 17.63 1.77
N ILE A 15 -10.61 18.02 1.08
CA ILE A 15 -10.55 19.09 0.05
C ILE A 15 -10.06 20.40 0.65
N SER A 16 -10.50 20.76 1.85
CA SER A 16 -10.03 21.99 2.53
C SER A 16 -8.53 21.94 2.80
N ILE A 17 -8.00 20.81 3.30
CA ILE A 17 -6.56 20.66 3.58
C ILE A 17 -5.75 20.68 2.28
N GLU A 18 -6.23 20.02 1.24
CA GLU A 18 -5.58 20.01 -0.07
C GLU A 18 -5.49 21.42 -0.66
N ASN A 19 -6.57 22.20 -0.61
CA ASN A 19 -6.59 23.59 -1.09
C ASN A 19 -5.66 24.49 -0.24
N ASP A 20 -5.70 24.36 1.09
CA ASP A 20 -4.84 25.14 1.98
C ASP A 20 -3.35 24.83 1.76
N LEU A 21 -3.01 23.57 1.40
CA LEU A 21 -1.65 23.20 1.04
C LEU A 21 -1.26 23.74 -0.34
N LEU A 22 -2.15 23.69 -1.33
CA LEU A 22 -1.93 24.25 -2.66
C LEU A 22 -1.73 25.78 -2.61
N ASP A 23 -2.52 26.45 -1.79
CA ASP A 23 -2.46 27.92 -1.58
C ASP A 23 -1.29 28.37 -0.69
N ASN A 24 -0.41 27.46 -0.25
CA ASN A 24 0.69 27.75 0.68
C ASN A 24 0.26 28.30 2.05
N LYS A 25 -1.00 28.09 2.45
CA LYS A 25 -1.50 28.44 3.80
C LYS A 25 -1.01 27.44 4.86
N LEU A 26 -0.70 26.19 4.44
CA LEU A 26 -0.08 25.17 5.28
C LEU A 26 1.36 24.96 4.84
N LYS A 27 2.27 24.91 5.81
CA LYS A 27 3.68 24.58 5.58
C LYS A 27 3.93 23.06 5.54
N VAL A 28 3.13 22.31 6.28
CA VAL A 28 3.29 20.86 6.46
C VAL A 28 1.93 20.18 6.49
N VAL A 29 1.82 19.07 5.79
CA VAL A 29 0.72 18.11 5.97
C VAL A 29 1.31 16.78 6.40
N ILE A 30 0.83 16.25 7.54
CA ILE A 30 1.21 14.92 8.04
C ILE A 30 0.17 13.95 7.48
N ALA A 31 0.56 13.20 6.47
CA ALA A 31 -0.37 12.38 5.70
C ALA A 31 -0.06 10.90 5.82
N THR A 32 -1.12 10.09 5.84
CA THR A 32 -1.01 8.68 5.46
C THR A 32 -0.99 8.56 3.93
N SER A 33 -0.89 7.33 3.40
CA SER A 33 -1.05 7.06 1.95
C SER A 33 -2.39 7.54 1.37
N ALA A 34 -3.29 8.10 2.19
CA ALA A 34 -4.56 8.67 1.76
C ALA A 34 -4.39 9.98 0.95
N LEU A 35 -3.32 10.75 1.22
CA LEU A 35 -2.90 11.86 0.33
C LEU A 35 -2.20 11.20 -0.87
N GLY A 36 -3.01 10.59 -1.71
CA GLY A 36 -2.56 9.66 -2.72
C GLY A 36 -2.52 10.21 -4.13
N MET A 37 -2.70 9.30 -5.10
CA MET A 37 -2.71 9.61 -6.52
C MET A 37 -3.66 10.77 -6.85
N GLY A 38 -3.19 11.71 -7.66
CA GLY A 38 -3.96 12.86 -8.10
C GLY A 38 -3.66 14.18 -7.39
N PHE A 39 -3.00 14.17 -6.22
CA PHE A 39 -2.56 15.42 -5.60
C PHE A 39 -1.27 15.88 -6.27
N ASP A 40 -1.30 17.08 -6.84
CA ASP A 40 -0.18 17.72 -7.51
C ASP A 40 0.07 19.11 -6.94
N LYS A 41 1.25 19.28 -6.33
CA LYS A 41 1.75 20.57 -5.85
C LYS A 41 3.15 20.79 -6.43
N PRO A 42 3.25 21.63 -7.46
CA PRO A 42 4.49 21.81 -8.21
C PRO A 42 5.67 22.34 -7.39
N ASP A 43 5.37 23.18 -6.40
CA ASP A 43 6.33 23.84 -5.50
C ASP A 43 6.49 23.11 -4.14
N LEU A 44 6.29 21.80 -4.10
CA LEU A 44 6.54 21.01 -2.90
C LEU A 44 8.06 20.91 -2.65
N GLY A 45 8.54 21.64 -1.63
CA GLY A 45 9.96 21.79 -1.36
C GLY A 45 10.61 20.63 -0.59
N PHE A 46 9.79 19.82 0.10
CA PHE A 46 10.31 18.64 0.80
C PHE A 46 9.27 17.55 0.95
N LEU A 47 9.75 16.32 1.15
CA LEU A 47 8.95 15.16 1.51
C LEU A 47 9.72 14.33 2.53
N ILE A 48 9.07 13.99 3.64
CA ILE A 48 9.68 13.20 4.72
C ILE A 48 8.86 11.93 4.92
N HIS A 49 9.50 10.78 4.75
CA HIS A 49 8.94 9.50 5.14
C HIS A 49 9.27 9.20 6.61
N LEU A 50 8.25 8.92 7.39
CA LEU A 50 8.37 8.37 8.73
C LEU A 50 8.09 6.87 8.65
N GLY A 51 9.16 6.08 8.65
CA GLY A 51 9.12 4.65 8.41
C GLY A 51 9.40 4.26 6.94
N ILE A 52 9.80 3.01 6.75
CA ILE A 52 10.22 2.48 5.47
C ILE A 52 8.99 2.25 4.55
N PRO A 53 8.94 2.82 3.34
CA PRO A 53 7.91 2.49 2.34
C PRO A 53 7.90 1.00 2.02
N LYS A 54 6.74 0.46 1.65
CA LYS A 54 6.57 -0.99 1.43
C LYS A 54 7.32 -1.50 0.21
N THR A 55 7.45 -0.65 -0.81
CA THR A 55 8.08 -1.01 -2.08
C THR A 55 8.90 0.17 -2.64
N MET A 56 9.87 -0.14 -3.49
CA MET A 56 10.60 0.86 -4.27
C MET A 56 9.67 1.69 -5.16
N THR A 57 8.61 1.08 -5.68
CA THR A 57 7.59 1.77 -6.49
C THR A 57 6.83 2.79 -5.66
N ASP A 58 6.38 2.43 -4.44
CA ASP A 58 5.70 3.37 -3.54
C ASP A 58 6.62 4.55 -3.20
N TYR A 59 7.88 4.26 -2.86
CA TYR A 59 8.89 5.27 -2.58
C TYR A 59 9.07 6.24 -3.75
N TYR A 60 9.32 5.71 -4.95
CA TYR A 60 9.52 6.50 -6.16
C TYR A 60 8.33 7.39 -6.49
N GLN A 61 7.11 6.83 -6.43
CA GLN A 61 5.89 7.61 -6.69
C GLN A 61 5.67 8.71 -5.67
N GLN A 62 6.11 8.52 -4.44
CA GLN A 62 5.95 9.51 -3.37
C GLN A 62 6.99 10.62 -3.51
N ILE A 63 8.28 10.29 -3.65
CA ILE A 63 9.33 11.31 -3.83
C ILE A 63 9.16 12.11 -5.13
N GLY A 64 8.63 11.50 -6.19
CA GLY A 64 8.31 12.15 -7.46
C GLY A 64 7.23 13.24 -7.38
N ARG A 65 6.67 13.51 -6.20
CA ARG A 65 5.75 14.63 -5.96
C ARG A 65 6.48 15.91 -5.59
N ALA A 66 7.67 15.80 -5.01
CA ALA A 66 8.49 16.95 -4.62
C ALA A 66 9.30 17.50 -5.80
N GLY A 67 9.54 18.80 -5.82
CA GLY A 67 10.47 19.45 -6.72
C GLY A 67 10.04 19.55 -8.19
N ARG A 68 8.76 19.40 -8.53
CA ARG A 68 8.33 19.39 -9.94
C ARG A 68 8.59 20.72 -10.68
N GLN A 69 8.49 21.83 -9.98
CA GLN A 69 8.79 23.18 -10.50
C GLN A 69 9.84 23.89 -9.65
N LEU A 70 10.56 23.16 -8.80
CA LEU A 70 11.65 23.69 -8.02
C LEU A 70 12.96 23.13 -8.54
N GLU A 71 14.02 23.90 -8.45
CA GLU A 71 15.38 23.46 -8.82
C GLU A 71 15.84 22.31 -7.92
N ASN A 72 15.49 22.37 -6.63
CA ASN A 72 15.82 21.35 -5.65
C ASN A 72 14.62 21.11 -4.71
N ALA A 73 14.51 19.88 -4.21
CA ALA A 73 13.59 19.50 -3.15
C ALA A 73 14.22 18.39 -2.32
N ASP A 74 13.99 18.42 -1.02
CA ASP A 74 14.54 17.45 -0.08
C ASP A 74 13.61 16.27 0.10
N CYS A 75 14.12 15.06 -0.17
CA CYS A 75 13.41 13.81 0.10
C CYS A 75 14.15 13.05 1.20
N ILE A 76 13.57 13.03 2.39
CA ILE A 76 14.17 12.43 3.57
C ILE A 76 13.42 11.16 3.93
N LEU A 77 14.14 10.07 4.24
CA LEU A 77 13.56 8.85 4.77
C LEU A 77 14.18 8.55 6.13
N LEU A 78 13.34 8.45 7.14
CA LEU A 78 13.69 8.09 8.50
C LEU A 78 13.16 6.68 8.78
N SER A 79 14.07 5.72 8.92
CA SER A 79 13.71 4.38 9.37
C SER A 79 13.45 4.37 10.88
N LEU A 80 12.46 3.60 11.30
CA LEU A 80 12.03 3.46 12.67
C LEU A 80 12.36 2.05 13.20
N PRO A 81 12.61 1.88 14.50
CA PRO A 81 12.89 0.57 15.08
C PRO A 81 11.80 -0.47 14.81
N ASP A 82 10.53 -0.05 14.75
CA ASP A 82 9.37 -0.93 14.61
C ASP A 82 8.91 -1.12 13.16
N ASP A 83 9.67 -0.65 12.17
CA ASP A 83 9.28 -0.71 10.74
C ASP A 83 9.05 -2.15 10.27
N ASP A 84 9.84 -3.11 10.72
CA ASP A 84 9.70 -4.52 10.37
C ASP A 84 8.38 -5.10 10.92
N ASP A 85 8.06 -4.83 12.17
CA ASP A 85 6.83 -5.28 12.82
C ASP A 85 5.58 -4.65 12.18
N ILE A 86 5.67 -3.37 11.88
CA ILE A 86 4.61 -2.63 11.18
C ILE A 86 4.38 -3.22 9.78
N ASN A 87 5.44 -3.47 9.03
CA ASN A 87 5.32 -4.06 7.70
C ASN A 87 4.74 -5.48 7.74
N ASP A 88 5.23 -6.31 8.62
CA ASP A 88 4.72 -7.67 8.87
C ASP A 88 3.22 -7.66 9.22
N TYR A 89 2.81 -6.74 10.10
CA TYR A 89 1.41 -6.55 10.42
C TYR A 89 0.60 -6.19 9.17
N PHE A 90 1.08 -5.28 8.32
CA PHE A 90 0.37 -4.89 7.11
C PHE A 90 0.31 -6.01 6.07
N ILE A 91 1.35 -6.81 5.91
CA ILE A 91 1.33 -7.99 5.02
C ILE A 91 0.29 -8.99 5.54
N LYS A 92 0.41 -9.42 6.79
CA LYS A 92 -0.50 -10.39 7.41
C LYS A 92 -1.95 -9.90 7.45
N SER A 93 -2.17 -8.60 7.71
CA SER A 93 -3.52 -8.02 7.77
C SER A 93 -4.26 -8.00 6.43
N LYS A 94 -3.57 -8.12 5.30
CA LYS A 94 -4.20 -8.21 3.97
C LYS A 94 -4.64 -9.62 3.59
N ILE A 95 -4.14 -10.61 4.30
CA ILE A 95 -4.39 -12.02 4.03
C ILE A 95 -5.64 -12.45 4.79
N PRO A 96 -6.61 -13.09 4.15
CA PRO A 96 -7.74 -13.68 4.85
C PRO A 96 -7.26 -14.84 5.70
N GLU A 97 -7.85 -15.00 6.87
CA GLU A 97 -7.58 -16.16 7.72
C GLU A 97 -8.33 -17.38 7.19
N GLN A 98 -7.68 -18.54 7.12
CA GLN A 98 -8.30 -19.80 6.66
C GLN A 98 -9.66 -20.08 7.33
N PRO A 99 -9.80 -19.96 8.66
CA PRO A 99 -11.10 -20.22 9.30
C PRO A 99 -12.22 -19.31 8.82
N ILE A 100 -11.90 -18.06 8.45
CA ILE A 100 -12.89 -17.11 7.92
C ILE A 100 -13.28 -17.48 6.48
N SER A 101 -12.31 -17.83 5.65
CA SER A 101 -12.57 -18.31 4.29
C SER A 101 -13.44 -19.56 4.28
N ASP A 102 -13.15 -20.53 5.15
CA ASP A 102 -13.95 -21.76 5.29
C ASP A 102 -15.39 -21.47 5.73
N LEU A 103 -15.56 -20.57 6.70
CA LEU A 103 -16.90 -20.18 7.16
C LEU A 103 -17.71 -19.52 6.04
N LEU A 104 -17.09 -18.65 5.24
CA LEU A 104 -17.73 -17.99 4.11
C LEU A 104 -18.09 -18.98 3.01
N LEU A 105 -17.19 -19.87 2.64
CA LEU A 105 -17.45 -20.87 1.61
C LEU A 105 -18.58 -21.84 2.01
N LYS A 106 -18.71 -22.17 3.30
CA LYS A 106 -19.83 -22.96 3.80
C LYS A 106 -21.15 -22.20 3.82
N ALA A 107 -21.11 -20.87 4.05
CA ALA A 107 -22.30 -20.02 4.10
C ALA A 107 -22.79 -19.59 2.71
N ILE A 108 -21.91 -19.56 1.70
CA ILE A 108 -22.26 -19.20 0.33
C ILE A 108 -22.72 -20.45 -0.43
N PRO A 109 -23.93 -20.48 -0.97
CA PRO A 109 -24.44 -21.64 -1.69
C PRO A 109 -23.72 -21.86 -3.02
N ALA A 110 -23.69 -23.13 -3.48
CA ALA A 110 -23.19 -23.46 -4.81
C ALA A 110 -24.18 -22.96 -5.89
N THR A 111 -23.64 -22.63 -7.07
CA THR A 111 -24.44 -22.32 -8.25
C THR A 111 -25.43 -23.46 -8.55
N PRO A 112 -26.66 -23.19 -9.02
CA PRO A 112 -27.22 -21.87 -9.40
C PRO A 112 -27.81 -21.05 -8.25
N LYS A 113 -27.69 -21.48 -6.98
CA LYS A 113 -28.19 -20.72 -5.84
C LYS A 113 -27.28 -19.55 -5.53
N GLU A 114 -27.83 -18.48 -4.94
CA GLU A 114 -27.11 -17.27 -4.58
C GLU A 114 -27.57 -16.72 -3.23
N VAL A 115 -26.72 -15.88 -2.61
CA VAL A 115 -27.00 -15.23 -1.33
C VAL A 115 -26.51 -13.78 -1.37
N LEU A 116 -27.31 -12.82 -0.91
CA LEU A 116 -26.87 -11.43 -0.79
C LEU A 116 -25.82 -11.30 0.31
N GLN A 117 -24.84 -10.43 0.14
CA GLN A 117 -23.76 -10.22 1.10
C GLN A 117 -24.27 -9.95 2.53
N LYS A 118 -25.38 -9.20 2.66
CA LYS A 118 -26.02 -8.88 3.96
C LYS A 118 -26.63 -10.11 4.64
N ASP A 119 -26.98 -11.14 3.86
CA ASP A 119 -27.67 -12.35 4.31
C ASP A 119 -26.71 -13.53 4.53
N ILE A 120 -25.40 -13.35 4.26
CA ILE A 120 -24.38 -14.33 4.59
C ILE A 120 -24.25 -14.41 6.11
N LYS A 121 -24.77 -15.50 6.67
CA LYS A 121 -24.79 -15.75 8.12
C LYS A 121 -23.45 -16.36 8.55
N VAL A 122 -22.55 -15.51 9.03
CA VAL A 122 -21.29 -15.91 9.68
C VAL A 122 -21.25 -15.26 11.05
N ASP A 123 -20.80 -16.02 12.04
CA ASP A 123 -20.63 -15.55 13.41
C ASP A 123 -19.70 -14.32 13.43
N LYS A 124 -20.20 -13.20 13.92
CA LYS A 124 -19.49 -11.91 13.94
C LYS A 124 -18.26 -11.92 14.85
N GLU A 125 -18.23 -12.77 15.87
CA GLU A 125 -17.08 -12.95 16.74
C GLU A 125 -15.95 -13.70 16.00
N LYS A 126 -16.33 -14.68 15.19
CA LYS A 126 -15.39 -15.49 14.38
C LYS A 126 -14.94 -14.77 13.10
N ALA A 127 -15.78 -13.91 12.54
CA ALA A 127 -15.48 -13.18 11.31
C ALA A 127 -15.89 -11.69 11.42
N PRO A 128 -15.08 -10.83 12.03
CA PRO A 128 -15.33 -9.38 12.07
C PRO A 128 -15.47 -8.77 10.67
N LYS A 129 -16.34 -7.77 10.50
CA LYS A 129 -16.70 -7.18 9.19
C LYS A 129 -15.53 -6.86 8.26
N GLY A 130 -14.43 -6.32 8.80
CA GLY A 130 -13.24 -5.99 8.00
C GLY A 130 -12.50 -7.22 7.45
N LYS A 131 -12.41 -8.28 8.24
CA LYS A 131 -11.82 -9.57 7.84
C LYS A 131 -12.73 -10.31 6.86
N HIS A 132 -14.06 -10.27 7.09
CA HIS A 132 -15.07 -10.83 6.21
C HIS A 132 -14.97 -10.27 4.77
N ARG A 133 -14.92 -8.93 4.64
CA ARG A 133 -14.81 -8.27 3.32
C ARG A 133 -13.54 -8.68 2.58
N ARG A 134 -12.41 -8.75 3.26
CA ARG A 134 -11.12 -9.16 2.66
C ARG A 134 -11.16 -10.61 2.19
N ALA A 135 -11.75 -11.50 3.00
CA ALA A 135 -11.88 -12.90 2.62
C ALA A 135 -12.81 -13.07 1.40
N LEU A 136 -13.94 -12.36 1.33
CA LEU A 136 -14.79 -12.37 0.13
C LEU A 136 -14.03 -11.92 -1.13
N SER A 137 -13.34 -10.76 -1.06
CA SER A 137 -12.56 -10.26 -2.21
C SER A 137 -11.46 -11.24 -2.64
N ARG A 138 -10.86 -11.96 -1.70
CA ARG A 138 -9.84 -12.96 -2.02
C ARG A 138 -10.45 -14.21 -2.64
N LEU A 139 -11.53 -14.74 -2.07
CA LEU A 139 -12.24 -15.90 -2.61
C LEU A 139 -12.76 -15.65 -4.03
N GLU A 140 -13.19 -14.42 -4.32
CA GLU A 140 -13.59 -13.99 -5.66
C GLU A 140 -12.40 -13.96 -6.62
N ALA A 141 -11.27 -13.38 -6.21
CA ALA A 141 -10.04 -13.35 -7.01
C ALA A 141 -9.47 -14.75 -7.29
N ASP A 142 -9.67 -15.71 -6.39
CA ASP A 142 -9.28 -17.11 -6.55
C ASP A 142 -10.35 -17.96 -7.27
N GLU A 143 -11.42 -17.32 -7.72
CA GLU A 143 -12.52 -17.95 -8.45
C GLU A 143 -13.27 -19.05 -7.66
N TYR A 144 -13.27 -18.95 -6.31
CA TYR A 144 -14.09 -19.84 -5.46
C TYR A 144 -15.53 -19.36 -5.31
N ILE A 145 -15.73 -18.06 -5.47
CA ILE A 145 -17.05 -17.43 -5.51
C ILE A 145 -17.11 -16.45 -6.67
N VAL A 146 -18.32 -16.12 -7.08
CA VAL A 146 -18.60 -15.07 -8.07
C VAL A 146 -19.63 -14.10 -7.50
N GLN A 147 -19.40 -12.81 -7.71
CA GLN A 147 -20.41 -11.79 -7.44
C GLN A 147 -21.30 -11.61 -8.67
N ASN A 148 -22.60 -11.81 -8.50
CA ASN A 148 -23.60 -11.64 -9.55
C ASN A 148 -23.97 -10.17 -9.74
N ALA A 149 -24.61 -9.83 -10.85
CA ALA A 149 -25.01 -8.46 -11.20
C ALA A 149 -25.91 -7.77 -10.15
N ASN A 150 -26.66 -8.54 -9.38
CA ASN A 150 -27.54 -8.07 -8.28
C ASN A 150 -26.79 -7.90 -6.93
N GLY A 151 -25.47 -8.11 -6.91
CA GLY A 151 -24.63 -8.03 -5.70
C GLY A 151 -24.70 -9.27 -4.80
N SER A 152 -25.36 -10.36 -5.23
CA SER A 152 -25.34 -11.64 -4.54
C SER A 152 -24.04 -12.42 -4.86
N TYR A 153 -23.75 -13.43 -4.05
CA TYR A 153 -22.63 -14.34 -4.23
C TYR A 153 -23.10 -15.77 -4.46
N SER A 154 -22.42 -16.47 -5.35
CA SER A 154 -22.57 -17.90 -5.57
C SER A 154 -21.19 -18.57 -5.51
N ARG A 155 -21.14 -19.78 -4.97
CA ARG A 155 -19.91 -20.56 -4.91
C ARG A 155 -19.73 -21.40 -6.18
N THR A 156 -18.55 -21.34 -6.75
CA THR A 156 -18.18 -21.99 -8.03
C THR A 156 -17.39 -23.29 -7.82
N LYS A 157 -16.67 -23.42 -6.70
CA LYS A 157 -15.84 -24.57 -6.34
C LYS A 157 -16.29 -25.19 -5.02
N PRO A 158 -15.93 -26.44 -4.70
CA PRO A 158 -16.24 -27.06 -3.42
C PRO A 158 -15.70 -26.25 -2.22
N ALA A 159 -16.45 -26.25 -1.12
CA ALA A 159 -16.09 -25.43 0.05
C ALA A 159 -14.84 -25.95 0.78
N ASN A 160 -14.51 -27.23 0.63
CA ASN A 160 -13.40 -27.87 1.33
C ASN A 160 -12.09 -27.85 0.52
N ASP A 161 -12.09 -27.31 -0.70
CA ASP A 161 -10.94 -27.33 -1.59
C ASP A 161 -10.10 -26.04 -1.49
N TYR A 162 -10.52 -25.05 -0.68
CA TYR A 162 -9.77 -23.82 -0.57
C TYR A 162 -8.51 -24.02 0.25
N ASP A 163 -7.37 -23.86 -0.41
CA ASP A 163 -6.05 -23.96 0.18
C ASP A 163 -5.39 -22.59 0.28
N MET A 164 -4.97 -22.21 1.48
CA MET A 164 -4.21 -20.98 1.73
C MET A 164 -2.82 -20.99 1.07
N ALA A 165 -2.34 -22.11 0.57
CA ALA A 165 -1.12 -22.17 -0.23
C ALA A 165 -1.19 -21.23 -1.47
N THR A 166 -2.39 -20.95 -1.99
CA THR A 166 -2.61 -19.96 -3.06
C THR A 166 -2.23 -18.53 -2.65
N VAL A 167 -2.20 -18.24 -1.35
CA VAL A 167 -1.88 -16.91 -0.79
C VAL A 167 -0.38 -16.77 -0.51
N GLN A 168 0.33 -17.88 -0.34
CA GLN A 168 1.76 -17.89 -0.01
C GLN A 168 2.62 -17.08 -0.99
N PRO A 169 2.45 -17.19 -2.33
CA PRO A 169 3.23 -16.40 -3.29
C PRO A 169 3.02 -14.88 -3.14
N LEU A 170 1.86 -14.44 -2.66
CA LEU A 170 1.58 -13.03 -2.42
C LEU A 170 2.33 -12.50 -1.19
N ILE A 171 2.41 -13.33 -0.14
CA ILE A 171 3.19 -13.03 1.07
C ILE A 171 4.65 -12.90 0.68
N GLU A 172 5.19 -13.90 -0.01
CA GLU A 172 6.58 -13.93 -0.46
C GLU A 172 6.92 -12.72 -1.33
N ARG A 173 6.04 -12.40 -2.29
CA ARG A 173 6.22 -11.21 -3.13
C ARG A 173 6.27 -9.93 -2.32
N ALA A 174 5.32 -9.74 -1.39
CA ALA A 174 5.28 -8.54 -0.55
C ALA A 174 6.50 -8.44 0.38
N THR A 175 6.93 -9.58 0.95
CA THR A 175 8.13 -9.66 1.78
C THR A 175 9.38 -9.35 0.97
N ASN A 176 9.53 -9.92 -0.23
CA ASN A 176 10.67 -9.67 -1.10
C ASN A 176 10.76 -8.20 -1.52
N GLN A 177 9.64 -7.57 -1.86
CA GLN A 177 9.60 -6.14 -2.18
C GLN A 177 10.06 -5.25 -1.02
N TYR A 178 9.68 -5.61 0.20
CA TYR A 178 10.14 -4.90 1.39
C TYR A 178 11.63 -5.13 1.67
N VAL A 179 12.12 -6.35 1.49
CA VAL A 179 13.56 -6.67 1.59
C VAL A 179 14.37 -5.88 0.57
N GLU A 180 13.88 -5.73 -0.67
CA GLU A 180 14.51 -4.88 -1.67
C GLU A 180 14.57 -3.42 -1.23
N MET A 181 13.48 -2.89 -0.66
CA MET A 181 13.46 -1.53 -0.13
C MET A 181 14.47 -1.35 1.01
N LYS A 182 14.61 -2.33 1.90
CA LYS A 182 15.65 -2.31 2.96
C LYS A 182 17.05 -2.34 2.38
N ARG A 183 17.32 -3.15 1.35
CA ARG A 183 18.62 -3.18 0.67
C ARG A 183 18.96 -1.85 0.00
N PHE A 184 17.96 -1.19 -0.58
CA PHE A 184 18.12 0.16 -1.13
C PHE A 184 18.58 1.17 -0.07
N LEU A 185 18.06 1.09 1.15
CA LEU A 185 18.46 1.99 2.23
C LEU A 185 19.86 1.71 2.77
N LEU A 186 20.34 0.49 2.63
CA LEU A 186 21.66 0.05 3.14
C LEU A 186 22.74 0.08 2.06
N THR A 187 22.42 0.49 0.83
CA THR A 187 23.43 0.56 -0.24
C THR A 187 24.40 1.71 -0.01
N ASP A 188 25.65 1.49 -0.38
CA ASP A 188 26.70 2.51 -0.49
C ASP A 188 26.74 3.18 -1.88
N GLN A 189 26.01 2.62 -2.85
CA GLN A 189 25.93 3.15 -4.20
C GLN A 189 25.04 4.40 -4.26
N CYS A 190 25.17 5.17 -5.35
CA CYS A 190 24.27 6.28 -5.63
C CYS A 190 22.81 5.84 -5.58
N LEU A 191 22.01 6.46 -4.70
CA LEU A 191 20.61 6.10 -4.51
C LEU A 191 19.79 6.28 -5.79
N MET A 192 20.07 7.32 -6.59
CA MET A 192 19.38 7.54 -7.86
C MET A 192 19.70 6.43 -8.86
N THR A 193 20.95 6.03 -8.98
CA THR A 193 21.37 4.92 -9.84
C THR A 193 20.70 3.61 -9.44
N THR A 194 20.68 3.31 -8.14
CA THR A 194 20.05 2.11 -7.60
C THR A 194 18.55 2.10 -7.89
N LEU A 195 17.89 3.25 -7.74
CA LEU A 195 16.46 3.42 -8.01
C LEU A 195 16.15 3.24 -9.51
N LEU A 196 16.92 3.86 -10.40
CA LEU A 196 16.76 3.74 -11.85
C LEU A 196 16.96 2.29 -12.34
N LYS A 197 17.97 1.59 -11.82
CA LYS A 197 18.22 0.18 -12.11
C LYS A 197 17.04 -0.71 -11.72
N HIS A 198 16.41 -0.44 -10.57
CA HIS A 198 15.21 -1.17 -10.15
C HIS A 198 14.06 -1.07 -11.18
N PHE A 199 13.96 0.07 -11.89
CA PHE A 199 12.97 0.27 -12.96
C PHE A 199 13.47 -0.12 -14.36
N GLY A 200 14.59 -0.85 -14.44
CA GLY A 200 15.14 -1.34 -15.72
C GLY A 200 15.83 -0.28 -16.57
N GLN A 201 16.15 0.87 -15.99
CA GLN A 201 16.93 1.88 -16.70
C GLN A 201 18.42 1.60 -16.48
N GLU A 202 19.15 1.44 -17.58
CA GLU A 202 20.60 1.32 -17.54
C GLU A 202 21.22 2.70 -17.25
N SER A 203 21.98 2.81 -16.18
CA SER A 203 22.88 3.94 -15.94
C SER A 203 24.32 3.46 -16.11
N SER A 204 25.21 4.32 -16.61
CA SER A 204 26.64 4.00 -16.62
C SER A 204 27.07 3.66 -15.18
N ALA A 205 27.99 2.73 -15.03
CA ALA A 205 28.50 2.29 -13.72
C ALA A 205 29.12 3.45 -12.91
N GLU A 206 29.48 4.54 -13.57
CA GLU A 206 30.12 5.73 -13.00
C GLU A 206 29.14 6.89 -12.75
N PHE A 207 27.84 6.70 -13.00
CA PHE A 207 26.86 7.77 -12.77
C PHE A 207 26.74 8.10 -11.28
N ASN A 208 27.06 9.35 -10.95
CA ASN A 208 26.91 9.92 -9.63
C ASN A 208 25.92 11.10 -9.73
N CYS A 209 24.82 11.06 -8.99
CA CYS A 209 23.78 12.09 -9.08
C CYS A 209 24.20 13.41 -8.41
N ASN A 210 25.24 13.43 -7.58
CA ASN A 210 25.72 14.57 -6.80
C ASN A 210 24.64 15.24 -5.91
N LYS A 211 23.55 14.51 -5.59
CA LYS A 211 22.42 15.02 -4.83
C LYS A 211 22.00 14.11 -3.67
N CYS A 212 22.20 12.80 -3.77
CA CYS A 212 21.83 11.89 -2.70
C CYS A 212 22.88 11.82 -1.59
N SER A 213 22.49 11.35 -0.42
CA SER A 213 23.40 11.22 0.75
C SER A 213 24.67 10.41 0.45
N ASN A 214 24.57 9.36 -0.38
CA ASN A 214 25.75 8.53 -0.73
C ASN A 214 26.69 9.20 -1.73
N CYS A 215 26.25 10.25 -2.42
CA CYS A 215 27.07 11.01 -3.35
C CYS A 215 27.67 12.28 -2.74
N ASN A 216 27.01 12.83 -1.73
CA ASN A 216 27.43 14.00 -0.99
C ASN A 216 27.94 13.55 0.38
N GLU A 217 29.21 13.17 0.48
CA GLU A 217 29.86 12.95 1.77
C GLU A 217 29.93 14.31 2.49
N GLY A 218 28.95 14.60 3.35
CA GLY A 218 29.02 15.77 4.24
C GLY A 218 27.79 16.66 4.30
N SER A 219 26.58 16.19 4.00
CA SER A 219 25.33 16.91 4.28
C SER A 219 24.54 16.28 5.43
#